data_37bad47245b3a44252cec8559d37c7eb
#
_entry.id   37bad47245b3a44252cec8559d37c7eb
#
_cell.length_a   1.000
_cell.length_b   1.000
_cell.length_c   1.000
_cell.angle_alpha   90.00
_cell.angle_beta   90.00
_cell.angle_gamma   90.00
#
_symmetry.space_group_name_H-M   'P 1'
#
loop_
_entity.id
_entity.type
_entity.pdbx_description
1 polymer ?
#
loop_
_entity_poly.entity_id
_entity_poly.type
_entity_poly.pdbx_seq_one_letter_code
_entity_poly.pdbx_strand_id
1 'polypeptide(L)'
;MPDITYYPAETRQLGAYVAHPRGQGPWPGVVVVMDALGLSDDIRIQADLLAAAGYLAFAPDLYSGRGIKCVVATLQASRSGAGEAYEDIEAARHWLTERADCTGRIGIIGFCMGGGFALLSAPRYDFAAASVNYGDVPKDAVDRLAGASPIVASYGKRDPELKGRAQRLETALTALNIEHDIKEYPNVGHSFMNRINAGPVLGPLTKFVRMNYDHPSTEDAWRRILDFFDAHIRDADA
;
A
#
# COMPACT_ATOMS: atom_id res chain seq x y z
N MET A 1 1.07 21.27 12.90
CA MET A 1 1.69 19.93 13.00
C MET A 1 0.66 18.98 12.45
N PRO A 2 1.00 18.03 11.58
CA PRO A 2 0.03 17.03 11.18
C PRO A 2 -0.42 16.24 12.40
N ASP A 3 -1.72 16.01 12.52
CA ASP A 3 -2.29 15.27 13.65
C ASP A 3 -1.83 13.82 13.59
N ILE A 4 -0.89 13.44 14.45
CA ILE A 4 -0.47 12.06 14.61
C ILE A 4 -1.43 11.42 15.60
N THR A 5 -2.21 10.47 15.13
CA THR A 5 -3.03 9.60 15.96
C THR A 5 -2.20 8.42 16.45
N TYR A 6 -2.47 7.94 17.65
CA TYR A 6 -1.88 6.72 18.19
C TYR A 6 -2.96 5.63 18.24
N TYR A 7 -2.60 4.42 17.84
CA TYR A 7 -3.49 3.26 17.89
C TYR A 7 -2.82 2.07 18.59
N PRO A 8 -3.60 1.22 19.26
CA PRO A 8 -3.06 0.05 19.94
C PRO A 8 -2.70 -1.04 18.92
N ALA A 9 -1.47 -1.55 19.01
CA ALA A 9 -1.07 -2.82 18.42
C ALA A 9 -0.68 -3.73 19.57
N GLU A 10 -1.01 -5.02 19.52
CA GLU A 10 -0.92 -6.03 20.59
C GLU A 10 -0.24 -5.62 21.92
N THR A 11 1.01 -5.18 21.87
CA THR A 11 1.82 -4.84 23.09
C THR A 11 2.28 -3.39 23.13
N ARG A 12 1.87 -2.54 22.16
CA ARG A 12 2.43 -1.18 21.98
C ARG A 12 1.43 -0.20 21.36
N GLN A 13 1.74 1.07 21.47
CA GLN A 13 1.09 2.12 20.69
C GLN A 13 1.95 2.49 19.48
N LEU A 14 1.32 2.60 18.31
CA LEU A 14 1.95 3.05 17.09
C LEU A 14 1.36 4.38 16.65
N GLY A 15 2.21 5.26 16.11
CA GLY A 15 1.76 6.48 15.46
C GLY A 15 1.12 6.18 14.10
N ALA A 16 0.18 7.02 13.71
CA ALA A 16 -0.43 6.96 12.37
C ALA A 16 -0.83 8.35 11.91
N TYR A 17 -0.90 8.53 10.60
CA TYR A 17 -1.56 9.68 9.97
C TYR A 17 -2.94 9.28 9.49
N VAL A 18 -3.95 10.08 9.84
CA VAL A 18 -5.35 9.86 9.42
C VAL A 18 -5.78 11.00 8.52
N ALA A 19 -6.20 10.69 7.30
CA ALA A 19 -6.78 11.64 6.38
C ALA A 19 -8.29 11.41 6.25
N HIS A 20 -9.06 12.44 6.59
CA HIS A 20 -10.53 12.39 6.58
C HIS A 20 -11.10 12.98 5.30
N PRO A 21 -12.09 12.30 4.67
CA PRO A 21 -12.86 12.90 3.59
C PRO A 21 -13.63 14.14 4.04
N ARG A 22 -14.04 14.96 3.09
CA ARG A 22 -14.94 16.08 3.36
C ARG A 22 -16.38 15.59 3.50
N GLY A 23 -17.15 16.24 4.38
CA GLY A 23 -18.56 15.94 4.60
C GLY A 23 -18.81 15.05 5.80
N GLN A 24 -19.88 14.26 5.75
CA GLN A 24 -20.28 13.34 6.81
C GLN A 24 -20.14 11.90 6.33
N GLY A 25 -19.55 11.05 7.18
CA GLY A 25 -19.44 9.60 6.96
C GLY A 25 -20.77 8.86 7.17
N PRO A 26 -20.75 7.53 7.25
CA PRO A 26 -19.53 6.72 7.26
C PRO A 26 -18.87 6.60 5.88
N TRP A 27 -17.53 6.51 5.86
CA TRP A 27 -16.72 6.35 4.65
C TRP A 27 -16.09 4.96 4.56
N PRO A 28 -15.87 4.41 3.35
CA PRO A 28 -15.02 3.23 3.20
C PRO A 28 -13.59 3.53 3.67
N GLY A 29 -12.95 2.55 4.32
CA GLY A 29 -11.62 2.72 4.90
C GLY A 29 -10.51 2.23 3.97
N VAL A 30 -9.32 2.85 4.07
CA VAL A 30 -8.11 2.36 3.38
C VAL A 30 -6.90 2.44 4.29
N VAL A 31 -6.21 1.31 4.51
CA VAL A 31 -4.90 1.27 5.15
C VAL A 31 -3.83 1.58 4.12
N VAL A 32 -3.02 2.61 4.37
CA VAL A 32 -1.95 3.09 3.47
C VAL A 32 -0.59 2.64 4.02
N VAL A 33 0.03 1.64 3.40
CA VAL A 33 1.30 1.09 3.87
C VAL A 33 2.47 1.84 3.24
N MET A 34 3.29 2.40 4.11
CA MET A 34 4.44 3.24 3.80
C MET A 34 5.52 2.50 3.00
N ASP A 35 6.34 3.25 2.29
CA ASP A 35 7.57 2.77 1.67
C ASP A 35 8.73 2.62 2.69
N ALA A 36 9.92 2.32 2.21
CA ALA A 36 11.10 2.14 3.06
C ALA A 36 11.59 3.44 3.75
N LEU A 37 11.08 4.61 3.34
CA LEU A 37 11.40 5.89 3.96
C LEU A 37 10.52 6.19 5.19
N GLY A 38 9.54 5.33 5.48
CA GLY A 38 8.64 5.47 6.62
C GLY A 38 7.41 6.33 6.31
N LEU A 39 6.75 6.82 7.37
CA LEU A 39 5.60 7.72 7.27
C LEU A 39 6.04 9.13 6.83
N SER A 40 6.51 9.24 5.60
CA SER A 40 7.02 10.45 4.98
C SER A 40 5.89 11.40 4.57
N ASP A 41 6.24 12.64 4.20
CA ASP A 41 5.27 13.60 3.66
C ASP A 41 4.62 13.09 2.37
N ASP A 42 5.34 12.32 1.55
CA ASP A 42 4.78 11.72 0.34
C ASP A 42 3.69 10.70 0.68
N ILE A 43 3.90 9.81 1.65
CA ILE A 43 2.88 8.85 2.10
C ILE A 43 1.64 9.56 2.68
N ARG A 44 1.82 10.69 3.37
CA ARG A 44 0.70 11.53 3.83
C ARG A 44 -0.07 12.13 2.65
N ILE A 45 0.63 12.60 1.60
CA ILE A 45 -0.02 13.07 0.37
C ILE A 45 -0.82 11.94 -0.30
N GLN A 46 -0.32 10.70 -0.33
CA GLN A 46 -1.05 9.56 -0.87
C GLN A 46 -2.35 9.29 -0.04
N ALA A 47 -2.29 9.41 1.28
CA ALA A 47 -3.47 9.31 2.15
C ALA A 47 -4.45 10.47 1.91
N ASP A 48 -3.97 11.70 1.73
CA ASP A 48 -4.79 12.86 1.41
C ASP A 48 -5.50 12.72 0.05
N LEU A 49 -4.86 12.11 -0.94
CA LEU A 49 -5.48 11.82 -2.25
C LEU A 49 -6.66 10.84 -2.09
N LEU A 50 -6.52 9.81 -1.26
CA LEU A 50 -7.62 8.90 -0.94
C LEU A 50 -8.74 9.61 -0.20
N ALA A 51 -8.42 10.46 0.77
CA ALA A 51 -9.43 11.25 1.48
C ALA A 51 -10.15 12.23 0.55
N ALA A 52 -9.46 12.85 -0.39
CA ALA A 52 -10.07 13.69 -1.43
C ALA A 52 -11.01 12.88 -2.35
N ALA A 53 -10.74 11.60 -2.55
CA ALA A 53 -11.58 10.66 -3.29
C ALA A 53 -12.72 10.03 -2.44
N GLY A 54 -12.83 10.38 -1.14
CA GLY A 54 -13.92 9.93 -0.28
C GLY A 54 -13.65 8.67 0.54
N TYR A 55 -12.38 8.28 0.72
CA TYR A 55 -11.95 7.16 1.57
C TYR A 55 -11.35 7.67 2.89
N LEU A 56 -11.75 7.10 4.02
CA LEU A 56 -11.08 7.33 5.30
C LEU A 56 -9.71 6.62 5.26
N ALA A 57 -8.64 7.38 5.05
CA ALA A 57 -7.31 6.83 4.86
C ALA A 57 -6.51 6.83 6.18
N PHE A 58 -5.90 5.70 6.50
CA PHE A 58 -5.11 5.47 7.70
C PHE A 58 -3.71 4.96 7.32
N ALA A 59 -2.70 5.77 7.59
CA ALA A 59 -1.30 5.45 7.29
C ALA A 59 -0.52 5.15 8.58
N PRO A 60 -0.34 3.86 8.97
CA PRO A 60 0.43 3.49 10.15
C PRO A 60 1.92 3.81 9.99
N ASP A 61 2.56 4.29 11.05
CA ASP A 61 4.01 4.39 11.14
C ASP A 61 4.58 3.06 11.67
N LEU A 62 4.90 2.15 10.76
CA LEU A 62 5.44 0.83 11.10
C LEU A 62 6.82 0.92 11.77
N TYR A 63 7.49 2.07 11.71
CA TYR A 63 8.75 2.30 12.42
C TYR A 63 8.53 2.86 13.83
N SER A 64 7.54 3.74 14.02
CA SER A 64 7.13 4.36 15.31
C SER A 64 8.30 4.72 16.23
N GLY A 65 9.36 5.29 15.68
CA GLY A 65 10.52 5.73 16.45
C GLY A 65 11.41 4.63 17.03
N ARG A 66 11.24 3.38 16.65
CA ARG A 66 11.95 2.20 17.22
C ARG A 66 13.40 2.02 16.70
N GLY A 67 13.94 2.98 15.97
CA GLY A 67 15.33 2.99 15.49
C GLY A 67 15.63 1.96 14.40
N ILE A 68 16.90 1.87 14.03
CA ILE A 68 17.36 1.14 12.83
C ILE A 68 17.07 -0.37 12.85
N LYS A 69 17.02 -0.99 14.02
CA LYS A 69 16.71 -2.43 14.14
C LYS A 69 15.28 -2.74 13.68
N CYS A 70 14.32 -1.84 13.99
CA CYS A 70 12.94 -1.96 13.51
C CYS A 70 12.87 -1.79 11.99
N VAL A 71 13.59 -0.82 11.43
CA VAL A 71 13.65 -0.62 9.98
C VAL A 71 14.10 -1.90 9.27
N VAL A 72 15.20 -2.52 9.77
CA VAL A 72 15.74 -3.77 9.20
C VAL A 72 14.72 -4.91 9.34
N ALA A 73 14.10 -5.07 10.51
CA ALA A 73 13.08 -6.10 10.75
C ALA A 73 11.87 -5.93 9.83
N THR A 74 11.38 -4.70 9.66
CA THR A 74 10.26 -4.39 8.76
C THR A 74 10.60 -4.69 7.29
N LEU A 75 11.81 -4.32 6.83
CA LEU A 75 12.30 -4.67 5.48
C LEU A 75 12.39 -6.18 5.26
N GLN A 76 12.83 -6.93 6.26
CA GLN A 76 12.85 -8.39 6.20
C GLN A 76 11.43 -8.97 6.19
N ALA A 77 10.52 -8.45 7.01
CA ALA A 77 9.13 -8.88 7.08
C ALA A 77 8.41 -8.73 5.73
N SER A 78 8.62 -7.61 5.01
CA SER A 78 7.97 -7.39 3.71
C SER A 78 8.32 -8.45 2.66
N ARG A 79 9.50 -9.08 2.77
CA ARG A 79 9.97 -10.14 1.85
C ARG A 79 9.62 -11.54 2.35
N SER A 80 9.76 -11.79 3.66
CA SER A 80 9.47 -13.10 4.24
C SER A 80 7.97 -13.40 4.33
N GLY A 81 7.13 -12.35 4.44
CA GLY A 81 5.70 -12.46 4.71
C GLY A 81 5.40 -12.78 6.17
N ALA A 82 6.34 -12.56 7.09
CA ALA A 82 6.17 -12.81 8.52
C ALA A 82 6.86 -11.72 9.33
N GLY A 83 6.31 -11.40 10.49
CA GLY A 83 6.86 -10.42 11.43
C GLY A 83 5.80 -9.44 11.96
N GLU A 84 6.16 -8.73 13.02
CA GLU A 84 5.28 -7.81 13.75
C GLU A 84 4.60 -6.74 12.86
N ALA A 85 5.23 -6.35 11.75
CA ALA A 85 4.65 -5.35 10.86
C ALA A 85 3.33 -5.80 10.22
N TYR A 86 3.09 -7.10 10.06
CA TYR A 86 1.80 -7.61 9.60
C TYR A 86 0.72 -7.46 10.66
N GLU A 87 1.06 -7.73 11.94
CA GLU A 87 0.15 -7.53 13.06
C GLU A 87 -0.16 -6.04 13.26
N ASP A 88 0.82 -5.16 13.01
CA ASP A 88 0.61 -3.71 13.03
C ASP A 88 -0.36 -3.24 11.94
N ILE A 89 -0.27 -3.85 10.74
CA ILE A 89 -1.19 -3.56 9.62
C ILE A 89 -2.60 -4.08 9.95
N GLU A 90 -2.73 -5.26 10.55
CA GLU A 90 -4.02 -5.80 10.98
C GLU A 90 -4.63 -4.94 12.10
N ALA A 91 -3.84 -4.50 13.06
CA ALA A 91 -4.29 -3.56 14.08
C ALA A 91 -4.80 -2.23 13.47
N ALA A 92 -4.16 -1.75 12.40
CA ALA A 92 -4.63 -0.56 11.67
C ALA A 92 -5.97 -0.82 10.97
N ARG A 93 -6.18 -2.00 10.38
CA ARG A 93 -7.45 -2.42 9.79
C ARG A 93 -8.56 -2.47 10.86
N HIS A 94 -8.30 -3.13 11.98
CA HIS A 94 -9.23 -3.20 13.13
C HIS A 94 -9.60 -1.81 13.65
N TRP A 95 -8.63 -0.92 13.81
CA TRP A 95 -8.89 0.45 14.24
C TRP A 95 -9.88 1.17 13.32
N LEU A 96 -9.77 0.99 12.00
CA LEU A 96 -10.74 1.52 11.03
C LEU A 96 -12.11 0.85 11.16
N THR A 97 -12.16 -0.47 11.32
CA THR A 97 -13.41 -1.24 11.39
C THR A 97 -14.26 -0.86 12.62
N GLU A 98 -13.63 -0.50 13.74
CA GLU A 98 -14.32 -0.14 14.98
C GLU A 98 -14.83 1.31 15.00
N ARG A 99 -14.55 2.10 13.98
CA ARG A 99 -14.96 3.51 13.93
C ARG A 99 -16.40 3.68 13.46
N ALA A 100 -17.14 4.55 14.16
CA ALA A 100 -18.50 4.90 13.77
C ALA A 100 -18.59 5.69 12.45
N ASP A 101 -17.49 6.35 12.04
CA ASP A 101 -17.39 7.12 10.80
C ASP A 101 -16.77 6.30 9.64
N CYS A 102 -16.59 4.98 9.82
CA CYS A 102 -16.15 4.05 8.80
C CYS A 102 -17.24 3.02 8.49
N THR A 103 -17.40 2.64 7.23
CA THR A 103 -18.36 1.61 6.80
C THR A 103 -18.00 0.19 7.26
N GLY A 104 -16.76 -0.01 7.73
CA GLY A 104 -16.22 -1.33 8.04
C GLY A 104 -15.66 -2.09 6.83
N ARG A 105 -15.88 -1.61 5.59
CA ARG A 105 -15.22 -2.17 4.40
C ARG A 105 -13.87 -1.48 4.20
N ILE A 106 -12.81 -2.27 4.29
CA ILE A 106 -11.44 -1.76 4.36
C ILE A 106 -10.63 -2.29 3.17
N GLY A 107 -10.03 -1.37 2.39
CA GLY A 107 -8.99 -1.70 1.43
C GLY A 107 -7.59 -1.52 1.99
N ILE A 108 -6.60 -2.03 1.28
CA ILE A 108 -5.19 -1.79 1.56
C ILE A 108 -4.47 -1.29 0.31
N ILE A 109 -3.62 -0.28 0.47
CA ILE A 109 -2.73 0.22 -0.59
C ILE A 109 -1.32 0.29 -0.05
N GLY A 110 -0.34 -0.11 -0.84
CA GLY A 110 1.06 -0.02 -0.45
C GLY A 110 1.98 0.40 -1.59
N PHE A 111 3.09 1.05 -1.22
CA PHE A 111 4.08 1.59 -2.14
C PHE A 111 5.46 0.99 -1.86
N CYS A 112 6.18 0.50 -2.88
CA CYS A 112 7.51 -0.11 -2.75
C CYS A 112 7.49 -1.28 -1.74
N MET A 113 8.21 -1.17 -0.62
CA MET A 113 8.13 -2.11 0.49
C MET A 113 6.67 -2.34 0.94
N GLY A 114 5.88 -1.28 1.07
CA GLY A 114 4.45 -1.33 1.40
C GLY A 114 3.61 -2.07 0.38
N GLY A 115 4.00 -2.06 -0.91
CA GLY A 115 3.36 -2.86 -1.95
C GLY A 115 3.52 -4.36 -1.69
N GLY A 116 4.70 -4.79 -1.20
CA GLY A 116 4.91 -6.17 -0.76
C GLY A 116 4.04 -6.54 0.46
N PHE A 117 3.90 -5.63 1.42
CA PHE A 117 2.99 -5.81 2.55
C PHE A 117 1.53 -5.90 2.11
N ALA A 118 1.07 -4.99 1.24
CA ALA A 118 -0.30 -5.02 0.74
C ALA A 118 -0.61 -6.33 0.02
N LEU A 119 0.32 -6.80 -0.84
CA LEU A 119 0.19 -8.06 -1.54
C LEU A 119 0.01 -9.26 -0.60
N LEU A 120 0.88 -9.38 0.42
CA LEU A 120 0.88 -10.54 1.31
C LEU A 120 -0.11 -10.41 2.48
N SER A 121 -0.71 -9.25 2.69
CA SER A 121 -1.84 -9.05 3.60
C SER A 121 -3.18 -9.43 2.97
N ALA A 122 -3.31 -9.34 1.65
CA ALA A 122 -4.54 -9.62 0.93
C ALA A 122 -5.11 -11.05 1.16
N PRO A 123 -4.30 -12.13 1.22
CA PRO A 123 -4.79 -13.48 1.56
C PRO A 123 -4.91 -13.73 3.07
N ARG A 124 -4.33 -12.86 3.91
CA ARG A 124 -4.17 -13.11 5.35
C ARG A 124 -5.25 -12.47 6.19
N TYR A 125 -5.68 -11.29 5.80
CA TYR A 125 -6.62 -10.46 6.55
C TYR A 125 -7.82 -10.10 5.69
N ASP A 126 -8.91 -9.73 6.35
CA ASP A 126 -10.17 -9.39 5.70
C ASP A 126 -10.15 -7.99 5.08
N PHE A 127 -9.30 -7.81 4.06
CA PHE A 127 -9.31 -6.65 3.19
C PHE A 127 -10.25 -6.89 2.00
N ALA A 128 -11.11 -5.93 1.69
CA ALA A 128 -12.03 -6.03 0.56
C ALA A 128 -11.34 -5.95 -0.81
N ALA A 129 -10.23 -5.22 -0.88
CA ALA A 129 -9.37 -5.11 -2.07
C ALA A 129 -7.95 -4.66 -1.68
N ALA A 130 -6.97 -4.98 -2.53
CA ALA A 130 -5.58 -4.55 -2.35
C ALA A 130 -5.04 -3.80 -3.57
N SER A 131 -4.32 -2.70 -3.34
CA SER A 131 -3.54 -1.99 -4.36
C SER A 131 -2.04 -2.16 -4.11
N VAL A 132 -1.36 -2.76 -5.10
CA VAL A 132 0.07 -3.10 -5.04
C VAL A 132 0.86 -2.22 -6.00
N ASN A 133 1.56 -1.23 -5.47
CA ASN A 133 2.34 -0.31 -6.29
C ASN A 133 3.82 -0.64 -6.18
N TYR A 134 4.39 -1.17 -7.28
CA TYR A 134 5.79 -1.61 -7.40
C TYR A 134 6.29 -2.40 -6.18
N GLY A 135 5.44 -3.30 -5.65
CA GLY A 135 5.80 -4.25 -4.58
C GLY A 135 6.50 -5.49 -5.12
N ASP A 136 7.37 -6.10 -4.30
CA ASP A 136 7.97 -7.38 -4.67
C ASP A 136 6.91 -8.51 -4.68
N VAL A 137 7.09 -9.47 -5.60
CA VAL A 137 6.20 -10.64 -5.76
C VAL A 137 7.02 -11.89 -5.47
N PRO A 138 6.66 -12.70 -4.49
CA PRO A 138 7.40 -13.91 -4.14
C PRO A 138 7.42 -14.93 -5.29
N LYS A 139 8.42 -15.81 -5.29
CA LYS A 139 8.55 -16.85 -6.33
C LYS A 139 7.45 -17.89 -6.24
N ASP A 140 7.00 -18.16 -5.03
CA ASP A 140 5.90 -19.07 -4.64
C ASP A 140 4.56 -18.33 -4.54
N ALA A 141 4.32 -17.34 -5.44
CA ALA A 141 3.15 -16.47 -5.40
C ALA A 141 1.81 -17.23 -5.45
N VAL A 142 1.73 -18.34 -6.21
CA VAL A 142 0.50 -19.14 -6.30
C VAL A 142 0.13 -19.71 -4.92
N ASP A 143 1.10 -20.24 -4.19
CA ASP A 143 0.84 -20.82 -2.87
C ASP A 143 0.50 -19.74 -1.83
N ARG A 144 1.20 -18.59 -1.91
CA ARG A 144 1.08 -17.53 -0.91
C ARG A 144 -0.12 -16.61 -1.11
N LEU A 145 -0.68 -16.55 -2.31
CA LEU A 145 -1.81 -15.68 -2.63
C LEU A 145 -3.14 -16.41 -2.70
N ALA A 146 -3.17 -17.71 -2.37
CA ALA A 146 -4.42 -18.46 -2.31
C ALA A 146 -5.40 -17.80 -1.33
N GLY A 147 -6.60 -17.48 -1.80
CA GLY A 147 -7.64 -16.78 -1.02
C GLY A 147 -7.46 -15.26 -0.88
N ALA A 148 -6.54 -14.65 -1.63
CA ALA A 148 -6.40 -13.20 -1.60
C ALA A 148 -7.66 -12.49 -2.10
N SER A 149 -7.94 -11.32 -1.52
CA SER A 149 -8.93 -10.37 -2.05
C SER A 149 -8.54 -9.88 -3.45
N PRO A 150 -9.45 -9.27 -4.22
CA PRO A 150 -9.16 -8.65 -5.52
C PRO A 150 -7.97 -7.69 -5.47
N ILE A 151 -7.14 -7.70 -6.52
CA ILE A 151 -5.87 -6.94 -6.56
C ILE A 151 -5.77 -6.04 -7.78
N VAL A 152 -5.53 -4.73 -7.58
CA VAL A 152 -5.04 -3.82 -8.60
C VAL A 152 -3.54 -3.59 -8.42
N ALA A 153 -2.73 -3.67 -9.50
CA ALA A 153 -1.29 -3.50 -9.37
C ALA A 153 -0.67 -2.63 -10.46
N SER A 154 0.37 -1.87 -10.09
CA SER A 154 1.07 -0.95 -10.97
C SER A 154 2.58 -1.14 -10.87
N TYR A 155 3.24 -1.40 -12.02
CA TYR A 155 4.68 -1.65 -12.10
C TYR A 155 5.33 -0.76 -13.17
N GLY A 156 6.61 -0.43 -12.98
CA GLY A 156 7.42 0.23 -14.00
C GLY A 156 8.28 -0.78 -14.77
N LYS A 157 8.17 -0.81 -16.12
CA LYS A 157 8.97 -1.72 -16.95
C LYS A 157 10.47 -1.45 -16.89
N ARG A 158 10.85 -0.20 -16.57
CA ARG A 158 12.26 0.21 -16.44
C ARG A 158 12.81 0.02 -15.03
N ASP A 159 12.04 -0.58 -14.13
CA ASP A 159 12.49 -0.94 -12.79
C ASP A 159 13.42 -2.17 -12.85
N PRO A 160 14.73 -2.01 -12.54
CA PRO A 160 15.65 -3.12 -12.62
C PRO A 160 15.45 -4.17 -11.51
N GLU A 161 14.88 -3.76 -10.36
CA GLU A 161 14.70 -4.63 -9.19
C GLU A 161 13.47 -5.52 -9.32
N LEU A 162 12.42 -5.03 -10.01
CA LEU A 162 11.13 -5.72 -10.13
C LEU A 162 10.87 -6.32 -11.52
N LYS A 163 11.91 -6.51 -12.32
CA LYS A 163 11.78 -7.10 -13.66
C LYS A 163 11.03 -8.44 -13.60
N GLY A 164 9.93 -8.55 -14.38
CA GLY A 164 9.10 -9.74 -14.47
C GLY A 164 8.14 -9.97 -13.28
N ARG A 165 8.06 -9.01 -12.32
CA ARG A 165 7.14 -9.14 -11.18
C ARG A 165 5.68 -8.97 -11.59
N ALA A 166 5.38 -8.03 -12.48
CA ALA A 166 4.03 -7.87 -13.04
C ALA A 166 3.53 -9.17 -13.69
N GLN A 167 4.34 -9.78 -14.56
CA GLN A 167 4.00 -11.04 -15.22
C GLN A 167 3.83 -12.21 -14.24
N ARG A 168 4.67 -12.28 -13.19
CA ARG A 168 4.56 -13.31 -12.16
C ARG A 168 3.26 -13.16 -11.39
N LEU A 169 2.90 -11.95 -11.00
CA LEU A 169 1.66 -11.66 -10.29
C LEU A 169 0.44 -12.01 -11.14
N GLU A 170 0.42 -11.55 -12.40
CA GLU A 170 -0.61 -11.88 -13.37
C GLU A 170 -0.83 -13.40 -13.51
N THR A 171 0.27 -14.15 -13.68
CA THR A 171 0.22 -15.61 -13.80
C THR A 171 -0.35 -16.26 -12.53
N ALA A 172 0.06 -15.80 -11.34
CA ALA A 172 -0.40 -16.37 -10.08
C ALA A 172 -1.89 -16.08 -9.83
N LEU A 173 -2.33 -14.84 -10.01
CA LEU A 173 -3.73 -14.46 -9.77
C LEU A 173 -4.68 -15.09 -10.78
N THR A 174 -4.26 -15.22 -12.05
CA THR A 174 -5.03 -15.95 -13.08
C THR A 174 -5.18 -17.42 -12.70
N ALA A 175 -4.09 -18.08 -12.27
CA ALA A 175 -4.14 -19.48 -11.85
C ALA A 175 -5.05 -19.72 -10.63
N LEU A 176 -5.17 -18.73 -9.75
CA LEU A 176 -6.02 -18.76 -8.55
C LEU A 176 -7.45 -18.28 -8.81
N ASN A 177 -7.75 -17.83 -10.03
CA ASN A 177 -9.04 -17.21 -10.39
C ASN A 177 -9.40 -16.01 -9.47
N ILE A 178 -8.40 -15.22 -9.08
CA ILE A 178 -8.58 -13.99 -8.29
C ILE A 178 -8.75 -12.83 -9.26
N GLU A 179 -9.76 -11.98 -9.02
CA GLU A 179 -10.00 -10.79 -9.80
C GLU A 179 -8.84 -9.80 -9.68
N HIS A 180 -8.33 -9.31 -10.82
CA HIS A 180 -7.17 -8.44 -10.81
C HIS A 180 -7.11 -7.50 -12.03
N ASP A 181 -6.45 -6.35 -11.83
CA ASP A 181 -6.05 -5.41 -12.88
C ASP A 181 -4.57 -5.06 -12.73
N ILE A 182 -3.72 -5.63 -13.58
CA ILE A 182 -2.26 -5.44 -13.51
C ILE A 182 -1.78 -4.66 -14.72
N LYS A 183 -1.02 -3.58 -14.48
CA LYS A 183 -0.44 -2.77 -15.55
C LYS A 183 1.05 -2.52 -15.33
N GLU A 184 1.84 -2.81 -16.36
CA GLU A 184 3.26 -2.46 -16.44
C GLU A 184 3.44 -1.26 -17.37
N TYR A 185 3.88 -0.12 -16.82
CA TYR A 185 4.09 1.13 -17.54
C TYR A 185 5.45 1.13 -18.24
N PRO A 186 5.51 1.29 -19.59
CA PRO A 186 6.72 1.01 -20.38
C PRO A 186 7.87 1.98 -20.15
N ASN A 187 7.56 3.22 -19.72
CA ASN A 187 8.54 4.31 -19.71
C ASN A 187 9.03 4.72 -18.32
N VAL A 188 8.51 4.12 -17.25
CA VAL A 188 8.81 4.48 -15.86
C VAL A 188 9.59 3.40 -15.13
N GLY A 189 10.29 3.80 -14.07
CA GLY A 189 11.04 2.92 -13.18
C GLY A 189 10.33 2.72 -11.84
N HIS A 190 11.14 2.45 -10.80
CA HIS A 190 10.65 2.26 -9.44
C HIS A 190 10.04 3.53 -8.87
N SER A 191 8.99 3.41 -8.03
CA SER A 191 8.37 4.52 -7.29
C SER A 191 7.88 5.69 -8.15
N PHE A 192 7.40 5.43 -9.38
CA PHE A 192 6.96 6.46 -10.30
C PHE A 192 5.73 7.28 -9.82
N MET A 193 5.00 6.80 -8.84
CA MET A 193 3.88 7.51 -8.20
C MET A 193 4.29 8.34 -7.00
N ASN A 194 5.53 8.20 -6.50
CA ASN A 194 6.01 8.89 -5.32
C ASN A 194 6.93 10.06 -5.66
N ARG A 195 6.75 11.19 -4.97
CA ARG A 195 7.62 12.37 -5.08
C ARG A 195 8.73 12.30 -4.03
N ILE A 196 9.65 11.35 -4.21
CA ILE A 196 10.71 11.08 -3.24
C ILE A 196 11.73 12.22 -3.21
N ASN A 197 11.82 12.90 -2.09
CA ASN A 197 12.91 13.83 -1.79
C ASN A 197 13.98 13.12 -0.95
N ALA A 198 14.90 12.43 -1.62
CA ALA A 198 15.95 11.66 -0.96
C ALA A 198 17.14 12.52 -0.47
N GLY A 199 17.06 13.84 -0.62
CA GLY A 199 18.12 14.76 -0.23
C GLY A 199 19.43 14.58 -1.03
N PRO A 200 20.49 15.35 -0.69
CA PRO A 200 21.72 15.35 -1.46
C PRO A 200 22.56 14.06 -1.34
N VAL A 201 22.39 13.30 -0.25
CA VAL A 201 23.18 12.10 0.01
C VAL A 201 22.62 10.89 -0.76
N LEU A 202 21.31 10.67 -0.74
CA LEU A 202 20.64 9.55 -1.40
C LEU A 202 20.15 9.87 -2.81
N GLY A 203 20.07 11.15 -3.18
CA GLY A 203 19.60 11.60 -4.49
C GLY A 203 20.31 10.96 -5.70
N PRO A 204 21.64 10.79 -5.70
CA PRO A 204 22.34 10.06 -6.76
C PRO A 204 21.91 8.59 -6.88
N LEU A 205 21.65 7.91 -5.77
CA LEU A 205 21.20 6.52 -5.75
C LEU A 205 19.77 6.39 -6.32
N THR A 206 18.87 7.29 -5.97
CA THR A 206 17.50 7.28 -6.50
C THR A 206 17.46 7.48 -8.02
N LYS A 207 18.38 8.30 -8.56
CA LYS A 207 18.55 8.46 -10.01
C LYS A 207 19.05 7.18 -10.68
N PHE A 208 19.97 6.45 -10.03
CA PHE A 208 20.51 5.20 -10.54
C PHE A 208 19.42 4.12 -10.67
N VAL A 209 18.54 3.99 -9.65
CA VAL A 209 17.39 3.06 -9.69
C VAL A 209 16.17 3.62 -10.40
N ARG A 210 16.30 4.78 -11.06
CA ARG A 210 15.23 5.44 -11.83
C ARG A 210 13.95 5.69 -11.02
N MET A 211 14.12 6.11 -9.79
CA MET A 211 13.02 6.55 -8.92
C MET A 211 12.62 7.99 -9.30
N ASN A 212 11.80 8.14 -10.34
CA ASN A 212 11.35 9.44 -10.81
C ASN A 212 9.82 9.45 -10.91
N TYR A 213 9.20 10.45 -10.30
CA TYR A 213 7.78 10.72 -10.47
C TYR A 213 7.46 10.96 -11.95
N ASP A 214 6.41 10.28 -12.45
CA ASP A 214 5.89 10.44 -13.80
C ASP A 214 4.40 10.76 -13.75
N HIS A 215 4.05 12.00 -14.05
CA HIS A 215 2.68 12.49 -13.89
C HIS A 215 1.65 11.70 -14.72
N PRO A 216 1.83 11.46 -16.04
CA PRO A 216 0.83 10.72 -16.82
C PRO A 216 0.60 9.28 -16.33
N SER A 217 1.69 8.57 -16.00
CA SER A 217 1.58 7.20 -15.48
C SER A 217 0.95 7.18 -14.09
N THR A 218 1.21 8.20 -13.26
CA THR A 218 0.63 8.35 -11.92
C THR A 218 -0.87 8.62 -12.00
N GLU A 219 -1.31 9.51 -12.87
CA GLU A 219 -2.75 9.80 -13.07
C GLU A 219 -3.51 8.55 -13.53
N ASP A 220 -2.96 7.82 -14.50
CA ASP A 220 -3.59 6.59 -14.97
C ASP A 220 -3.61 5.51 -13.87
N ALA A 221 -2.53 5.35 -13.10
CA ALA A 221 -2.48 4.39 -11.99
C ALA A 221 -3.52 4.74 -10.91
N TRP A 222 -3.61 6.01 -10.51
CA TRP A 222 -4.60 6.46 -9.52
C TRP A 222 -6.03 6.28 -10.01
N ARG A 223 -6.33 6.61 -11.27
CA ARG A 223 -7.66 6.37 -11.85
C ARG A 223 -8.04 4.89 -11.74
N ARG A 224 -7.17 3.97 -12.17
CA ARG A 224 -7.40 2.52 -12.07
C ARG A 224 -7.59 2.06 -10.62
N ILE A 225 -6.78 2.57 -9.68
CA ILE A 225 -6.90 2.25 -8.26
C ILE A 225 -8.26 2.70 -7.72
N LEU A 226 -8.69 3.92 -8.01
CA LEU A 226 -9.95 4.45 -7.51
C LEU A 226 -11.15 3.72 -8.15
N ASP A 227 -11.14 3.48 -9.46
CA ASP A 227 -12.17 2.69 -10.14
C ASP A 227 -12.30 1.28 -9.52
N PHE A 228 -11.17 0.64 -9.21
CA PHE A 228 -11.13 -0.67 -8.59
C PHE A 228 -11.61 -0.65 -7.13
N PHE A 229 -11.21 0.34 -6.36
CA PHE A 229 -11.66 0.50 -4.98
C PHE A 229 -13.13 0.89 -4.90
N ASP A 230 -13.64 1.69 -5.83
CA ASP A 230 -15.08 1.97 -5.91
C ASP A 230 -15.86 0.67 -6.11
N ALA A 231 -15.47 -0.17 -7.06
CA ALA A 231 -16.15 -1.43 -7.32
C ALA A 231 -16.12 -2.44 -6.15
N HIS A 232 -15.00 -2.52 -5.41
CA HIS A 232 -14.82 -3.56 -4.39
C HIS A 232 -14.99 -3.08 -2.95
N ILE A 233 -14.89 -1.79 -2.68
CA ILE A 233 -14.96 -1.26 -1.31
C ILE A 233 -16.18 -0.37 -1.11
N ARG A 234 -16.55 0.47 -2.11
CA ARG A 234 -17.66 1.41 -1.97
C ARG A 234 -18.99 0.80 -2.41
N ASP A 235 -19.04 0.23 -3.61
CA ASP A 235 -20.29 -0.13 -4.31
C ASP A 235 -20.66 -1.62 -4.14
N ALA A 236 -19.92 -2.38 -3.38
CA ALA A 236 -20.10 -3.84 -3.28
C ALA A 236 -21.44 -4.28 -2.63
N ASP A 237 -22.23 -3.33 -2.11
CA ASP A 237 -23.55 -3.58 -1.52
C ASP A 237 -24.69 -2.90 -2.32
N ALA A 238 -24.43 -2.39 -3.55
CA ALA A 238 -25.42 -1.73 -4.41
C ALA A 238 -26.12 -2.70 -5.37
#